data_9c8efee94f8739e7a145823a5af0455c
#
_entry.id   9c8efee94f8739e7a145823a5af0455c
#
_cell.length_a   1.000
_cell.length_b   1.000
_cell.length_c   1.000
_cell.angle_alpha   90.00
_cell.angle_beta   90.00
_cell.angle_gamma   90.00
#
_symmetry.space_group_name_H-M   'P 1'
#
loop_
_entity.id
_entity.type
_entity.pdbx_description
1 polymer ?
#
loop_
_entity_poly.entity_id
_entity_poly.type
_entity_poly.pdbx_seq_one_letter_code
_entity_poly.pdbx_strand_id
1 'polypeptide(L)'
;MRVALIADTHLPRGDRELSPRCVEEIAAADLLLHAGDIRTEETLAWLRTLGTPVQAVHGNVDSPELADSLPEELSVELEGVVVSMLHDAGPAKGRLARMQRRFPESDVVLFGHSHMPLHEERDGFQIFNPGSPTERRRAPTHTMGIAEISNGAIELRHLEV
;
A
#
# COMPACT_ATOMS: atom_id res chain seq x y z
N MET A 1 -12.57 -3.79 -11.11
CA MET A 1 -11.53 -4.46 -10.29
C MET A 1 -11.45 -3.79 -8.93
N ARG A 2 -11.45 -4.58 -7.85
CA ARG A 2 -11.31 -4.07 -6.47
C ARG A 2 -9.91 -4.40 -5.95
N VAL A 3 -9.17 -3.41 -5.45
CA VAL A 3 -7.80 -3.58 -4.96
C VAL A 3 -7.71 -3.16 -3.50
N ALA A 4 -7.21 -4.05 -2.64
CA ALA A 4 -6.87 -3.72 -1.26
C ALA A 4 -5.48 -3.09 -1.22
N LEU A 5 -5.32 -2.00 -0.47
CA LEU A 5 -4.08 -1.23 -0.35
C LEU A 5 -3.67 -1.19 1.12
N ILE A 6 -2.50 -1.73 1.46
CA ILE A 6 -1.94 -1.68 2.81
C ILE A 6 -0.47 -1.30 2.79
N ALA A 7 0.03 -0.84 3.93
CA ALA A 7 1.43 -0.58 4.18
C ALA A 7 1.72 -0.69 5.69
N ASP A 8 2.97 -0.78 6.06
CA ASP A 8 3.40 -0.65 7.46
C ASP A 8 2.70 -1.64 8.42
N THR A 9 2.57 -2.90 8.00
CA THR A 9 1.94 -3.95 8.81
C THR A 9 2.82 -4.35 10.01
N HIS A 10 4.14 -4.30 9.86
CA HIS A 10 5.11 -4.58 10.93
C HIS A 10 4.83 -5.89 11.68
N LEU A 11 4.45 -6.96 10.98
CA LEU A 11 4.18 -8.27 11.57
C LEU A 11 5.37 -9.26 11.34
N PRO A 12 5.69 -10.11 12.32
CA PRO A 12 5.11 -10.17 13.67
C PRO A 12 5.73 -9.10 14.59
N ARG A 13 4.93 -8.53 15.50
CA ARG A 13 5.43 -7.67 16.56
C ARG A 13 4.52 -7.68 17.78
N GLY A 14 4.94 -8.39 18.85
CA GLY A 14 4.11 -8.61 20.03
C GLY A 14 2.80 -9.31 19.63
N ASP A 15 1.69 -8.83 20.18
CA ASP A 15 0.35 -9.37 19.93
C ASP A 15 -0.37 -8.68 18.75
N ARG A 16 0.36 -7.98 17.88
CA ARG A 16 -0.23 -7.32 16.71
C ARG A 16 -0.72 -8.35 15.71
N GLU A 17 -1.89 -8.08 15.18
CA GLU A 17 -2.50 -8.82 14.09
C GLU A 17 -3.34 -7.87 13.22
N LEU A 18 -3.66 -8.28 12.01
CA LEU A 18 -4.67 -7.59 11.21
C LEU A 18 -6.04 -7.82 11.85
N SER A 19 -6.86 -6.77 11.94
CA SER A 19 -8.23 -6.92 12.40
C SER A 19 -9.02 -7.89 11.49
N PRO A 20 -10.06 -8.57 12.01
CA PRO A 20 -10.93 -9.40 11.17
C PRO A 20 -11.47 -8.64 9.96
N ARG A 21 -11.85 -7.36 10.14
CA ARG A 21 -12.32 -6.50 9.05
C ARG A 21 -11.26 -6.30 7.97
N CYS A 22 -9.99 -6.04 8.36
CA CYS A 22 -8.90 -5.89 7.39
C CYS A 22 -8.70 -7.17 6.57
N VAL A 23 -8.73 -8.34 7.24
CA VAL A 23 -8.60 -9.65 6.58
C VAL A 23 -9.77 -9.90 5.61
N GLU A 24 -11.00 -9.59 6.02
CA GLU A 24 -12.20 -9.73 5.17
C GLU A 24 -12.11 -8.84 3.92
N GLU A 25 -11.68 -7.58 4.06
CA GLU A 25 -11.53 -6.66 2.93
C GLU A 25 -10.42 -7.09 1.97
N ILE A 26 -9.32 -7.64 2.48
CA ILE A 26 -8.25 -8.23 1.65
C ILE A 26 -8.81 -9.44 0.90
N ALA A 27 -9.46 -10.37 1.60
CA ALA A 27 -10.01 -11.57 0.98
C ALA A 27 -11.11 -11.30 -0.07
N ALA A 28 -11.80 -10.17 0.04
CA ALA A 28 -12.84 -9.74 -0.91
C ALA A 28 -12.28 -8.94 -2.11
N ALA A 29 -10.96 -8.66 -2.14
CA ALA A 29 -10.32 -7.93 -3.22
C ALA A 29 -9.81 -8.85 -4.33
N ASP A 30 -9.69 -8.33 -5.56
CA ASP A 30 -9.08 -9.03 -6.69
C ASP A 30 -7.55 -9.04 -6.61
N LEU A 31 -6.96 -8.05 -5.90
CA LEU A 31 -5.53 -7.88 -5.73
C LEU A 31 -5.24 -7.17 -4.40
N LEU A 32 -4.16 -7.57 -3.72
CA LEU A 32 -3.58 -6.85 -2.60
C LEU A 32 -2.27 -6.19 -3.05
N LEU A 33 -2.17 -4.86 -2.86
CA LEU A 33 -0.94 -4.10 -3.00
C LEU A 33 -0.40 -3.72 -1.61
N HIS A 34 0.86 -4.08 -1.34
CA HIS A 34 1.51 -3.79 -0.05
C HIS A 34 2.72 -2.88 -0.25
N ALA A 35 2.65 -1.65 0.24
CA ALA A 35 3.69 -0.63 0.06
C ALA A 35 4.81 -0.67 1.12
N GLY A 36 5.25 -1.90 1.49
CA GLY A 36 6.44 -2.11 2.32
C GLY A 36 6.22 -2.10 3.84
N ASP A 37 7.29 -2.42 4.57
CA ASP A 37 7.32 -2.65 6.02
C ASP A 37 6.40 -3.81 6.44
N ILE A 38 6.56 -4.94 5.75
CA ILE A 38 5.92 -6.25 6.04
C ILE A 38 6.59 -6.89 7.26
N ARG A 39 7.90 -6.92 7.29
CA ARG A 39 8.94 -7.42 8.19
C ARG A 39 9.56 -8.76 7.82
N THR A 40 8.78 -9.81 7.58
CA THR A 40 9.34 -11.16 7.36
C THR A 40 8.67 -11.87 6.19
N GLU A 41 9.40 -12.84 5.61
CA GLU A 41 8.87 -13.71 4.56
C GLU A 41 7.66 -14.52 5.01
N GLU A 42 7.63 -14.95 6.29
CA GLU A 42 6.49 -15.69 6.85
C GLU A 42 5.22 -14.83 6.86
N THR A 43 5.34 -13.52 7.14
CA THR A 43 4.20 -12.59 7.06
C THR A 43 3.72 -12.44 5.63
N LEU A 44 4.63 -12.29 4.67
CA LEU A 44 4.24 -12.22 3.25
C LEU A 44 3.61 -13.54 2.78
N ALA A 45 4.17 -14.68 3.18
CA ALA A 45 3.60 -15.99 2.88
C ALA A 45 2.20 -16.14 3.48
N TRP A 46 2.00 -15.72 4.72
CA TRP A 46 0.69 -15.72 5.37
C TRP A 46 -0.32 -14.83 4.62
N LEU A 47 0.04 -13.60 4.23
CA LEU A 47 -0.83 -12.73 3.42
C LEU A 47 -1.29 -13.42 2.14
N ARG A 48 -0.41 -14.16 1.47
CA ARG A 48 -0.73 -14.95 0.27
C ARG A 48 -1.72 -16.09 0.53
N THR A 49 -1.82 -16.59 1.78
CA THR A 49 -2.81 -17.62 2.13
C THR A 49 -4.24 -17.08 2.28
N LEU A 50 -4.44 -15.76 2.30
CA LEU A 50 -5.76 -15.14 2.37
C LEU A 50 -6.57 -15.31 1.06
N GLY A 51 -5.97 -15.86 0.01
CA GLY A 51 -6.63 -16.21 -1.24
C GLY A 51 -6.57 -15.11 -2.30
N THR A 52 -6.09 -13.92 -1.95
CA THR A 52 -5.95 -12.78 -2.87
C THR A 52 -4.51 -12.71 -3.39
N PRO A 53 -4.27 -12.55 -4.70
CA PRO A 53 -2.94 -12.28 -5.24
C PRO A 53 -2.29 -11.08 -4.53
N VAL A 54 -0.99 -11.17 -4.21
CA VAL A 54 -0.25 -10.13 -3.49
C VAL A 54 0.90 -9.63 -4.34
N GLN A 55 0.97 -8.31 -4.54
CA GLN A 55 2.14 -7.63 -5.05
C GLN A 55 2.65 -6.65 -3.99
N ALA A 56 3.96 -6.57 -3.80
CA ALA A 56 4.56 -5.80 -2.74
C ALA A 56 5.89 -5.18 -3.16
N VAL A 57 6.24 -4.10 -2.51
CA VAL A 57 7.60 -3.55 -2.45
C VAL A 57 8.15 -3.77 -1.04
N HIS A 58 9.49 -3.74 -0.88
CA HIS A 58 10.06 -3.79 0.46
C HIS A 58 10.10 -2.38 1.10
N GLY A 59 10.13 -2.34 2.43
CA GLY A 59 10.34 -1.15 3.23
C GLY A 59 11.66 -1.19 4.01
N ASN A 60 11.86 -0.21 4.88
CA ASN A 60 13.13 -0.04 5.60
C ASN A 60 13.30 -0.94 6.84
N VAL A 61 12.22 -1.60 7.30
CA VAL A 61 12.27 -2.54 8.44
C VAL A 61 12.09 -4.00 8.03
N ASP A 62 11.98 -4.26 6.74
CA ASP A 62 11.87 -5.61 6.21
C ASP A 62 13.20 -6.37 6.39
N SER A 63 13.10 -7.69 6.60
CA SER A 63 14.30 -8.54 6.73
C SER A 63 15.16 -8.48 5.46
N PRO A 64 16.47 -8.72 5.57
CA PRO A 64 17.35 -8.75 4.40
C PRO A 64 16.85 -9.70 3.30
N GLU A 65 16.36 -10.88 3.68
CA GLU A 65 15.83 -11.89 2.76
C GLU A 65 14.60 -11.37 2.02
N LEU A 66 13.71 -10.66 2.73
CA LEU A 66 12.52 -10.05 2.13
C LEU A 66 12.89 -8.88 1.21
N ALA A 67 13.84 -8.03 1.61
CA ALA A 67 14.35 -6.94 0.80
C ALA A 67 15.07 -7.43 -0.48
N ASP A 68 15.75 -8.58 -0.41
CA ASP A 68 16.37 -9.21 -1.58
C ASP A 68 15.34 -9.84 -2.54
N SER A 69 14.17 -10.25 -2.03
CA SER A 69 13.10 -10.92 -2.80
C SER A 69 12.06 -9.97 -3.39
N LEU A 70 11.91 -8.77 -2.84
CA LEU A 70 10.95 -7.76 -3.28
C LEU A 70 11.66 -6.57 -3.92
N PRO A 71 11.05 -5.94 -4.94
CA PRO A 71 11.60 -4.72 -5.52
C PRO A 71 11.47 -3.53 -4.55
N GLU A 72 12.33 -2.51 -4.72
CA GLU A 72 12.18 -1.20 -4.05
C GLU A 72 11.00 -0.41 -4.62
N GLU A 73 10.76 -0.54 -5.93
CA GLU A 73 9.69 0.09 -6.67
C GLU A 73 9.01 -0.91 -7.60
N LEU A 74 7.70 -0.76 -7.76
CA LEU A 74 6.92 -1.60 -8.66
C LEU A 74 5.85 -0.76 -9.33
N SER A 75 5.65 -0.96 -10.64
CA SER A 75 4.53 -0.38 -11.37
C SER A 75 3.70 -1.50 -11.98
N VAL A 76 2.37 -1.40 -11.86
CA VAL A 76 1.41 -2.34 -12.38
C VAL A 76 0.33 -1.62 -13.16
N GLU A 77 -0.07 -2.18 -14.29
CA GLU A 77 -1.22 -1.69 -15.06
C GLU A 77 -2.46 -2.52 -14.71
N LEU A 78 -3.51 -1.86 -14.27
CA LEU A 78 -4.76 -2.45 -13.81
C LEU A 78 -5.93 -1.79 -14.56
N GLU A 79 -6.54 -2.50 -15.50
CA GLU A 79 -7.70 -2.03 -16.29
C GLU A 79 -7.50 -0.64 -16.91
N GLY A 80 -6.26 -0.36 -17.39
CA GLY A 80 -5.89 0.91 -18.02
C GLY A 80 -5.48 2.02 -17.04
N VAL A 81 -5.28 1.70 -15.77
CA VAL A 81 -4.70 2.60 -14.74
C VAL A 81 -3.32 2.08 -14.35
N VAL A 82 -2.32 2.94 -14.34
CA VAL A 82 -0.97 2.62 -13.90
C VAL A 82 -0.80 3.02 -12.43
N VAL A 83 -0.64 2.03 -11.55
CA VAL A 83 -0.37 2.21 -10.13
C VAL A 83 1.10 1.89 -9.86
N SER A 84 1.88 2.87 -9.41
CA SER A 84 3.25 2.66 -8.95
C SER A 84 3.31 2.61 -7.44
N MET A 85 4.26 1.85 -6.90
CA MET A 85 4.48 1.69 -5.47
C MET A 85 5.94 1.92 -5.12
N LEU A 86 6.15 2.54 -3.97
CA LEU A 86 7.43 2.56 -3.24
C LEU A 86 7.11 2.70 -1.75
N HIS A 87 8.06 2.38 -0.87
CA HIS A 87 7.78 2.50 0.56
C HIS A 87 7.86 3.95 1.06
N ASP A 88 8.97 4.64 0.81
CA ASP A 88 9.20 6.00 1.31
C ASP A 88 9.15 7.05 0.19
N ALA A 89 8.09 7.84 0.15
CA ALA A 89 7.91 8.95 -0.79
C ALA A 89 8.61 10.26 -0.34
N GLY A 90 9.38 10.21 0.75
CA GLY A 90 10.17 11.33 1.29
C GLY A 90 9.32 12.43 1.97
N PRO A 91 9.91 13.61 2.21
CA PRO A 91 9.31 14.69 2.97
C PRO A 91 7.95 15.14 2.41
N ALA A 92 7.02 15.57 3.29
CA ALA A 92 5.69 16.02 2.91
C ALA A 92 5.71 17.20 1.93
N LYS A 93 6.62 18.17 2.15
CA LYS A 93 6.74 19.34 1.27
C LYS A 93 7.13 18.93 -0.16
N GLY A 94 6.28 19.24 -1.11
CA GLY A 94 6.48 18.97 -2.54
C GLY A 94 6.43 17.49 -2.93
N ARG A 95 5.87 16.61 -2.10
CA ARG A 95 5.79 15.16 -2.33
C ARG A 95 5.07 14.83 -3.63
N LEU A 96 3.87 15.37 -3.84
CA LEU A 96 3.07 15.11 -5.04
C LEU A 96 3.86 15.43 -6.31
N ALA A 97 4.45 16.62 -6.43
CA ALA A 97 5.23 17.01 -7.60
C ALA A 97 6.53 16.18 -7.77
N ARG A 98 7.12 15.70 -6.66
CA ARG A 98 8.29 14.82 -6.69
C ARG A 98 7.91 13.43 -7.20
N MET A 99 6.79 12.86 -6.74
CA MET A 99 6.30 11.56 -7.20
C MET A 99 5.86 11.61 -8.67
N GLN A 100 5.20 12.66 -9.11
CA GLN A 100 4.84 12.84 -10.51
C GLN A 100 6.06 12.88 -11.44
N ARG A 101 7.17 13.50 -11.01
CA ARG A 101 8.44 13.47 -11.78
C ARG A 101 9.14 12.12 -11.75
N ARG A 102 9.03 11.38 -10.64
CA ARG A 102 9.66 10.06 -10.50
C ARG A 102 8.91 8.98 -11.30
N PHE A 103 7.59 9.09 -11.37
CA PHE A 103 6.69 8.14 -12.03
C PHE A 103 5.81 8.86 -13.07
N PRO A 104 6.40 9.36 -14.19
CA PRO A 104 5.67 10.20 -15.14
C PRO A 104 4.56 9.48 -15.89
N GLU A 105 4.61 8.14 -15.96
CA GLU A 105 3.61 7.31 -16.66
C GLU A 105 2.52 6.78 -15.71
N SER A 106 2.58 7.16 -14.42
CA SER A 106 1.63 6.64 -13.42
C SER A 106 0.44 7.58 -13.23
N ASP A 107 -0.71 6.99 -13.00
CA ASP A 107 -1.92 7.70 -12.55
C ASP A 107 -1.92 7.86 -11.03
N VAL A 108 -1.40 6.85 -10.31
CA VAL A 108 -1.35 6.82 -8.84
C VAL A 108 0.01 6.33 -8.35
N VAL A 109 0.53 6.95 -7.30
CA VAL A 109 1.66 6.44 -6.52
C VAL A 109 1.19 6.08 -5.11
N LEU A 110 1.25 4.77 -4.78
CA LEU A 110 1.00 4.20 -3.47
C LEU A 110 2.30 4.19 -2.65
N PHE A 111 2.25 4.65 -1.40
CA PHE A 111 3.41 4.65 -0.51
C PHE A 111 3.01 4.44 0.96
N GLY A 112 3.98 4.16 1.85
CA GLY A 112 3.79 3.93 3.28
C GLY A 112 4.65 4.83 4.16
N HIS A 113 5.42 4.19 5.05
CA HIS A 113 6.46 4.74 5.93
C HIS A 113 5.96 5.66 7.05
N SER A 114 5.11 6.62 6.76
CA SER A 114 4.63 7.58 7.76
C SER A 114 3.53 7.03 8.68
N HIS A 115 2.85 5.95 8.28
CA HIS A 115 1.63 5.40 8.88
C HIS A 115 0.44 6.38 8.90
N MET A 116 0.55 7.50 8.18
CA MET A 116 -0.48 8.54 8.15
C MET A 116 -1.28 8.40 6.86
N PRO A 117 -2.60 8.15 6.96
CA PRO A 117 -3.43 8.13 5.77
C PRO A 117 -3.37 9.48 5.05
N LEU A 118 -3.15 9.44 3.75
CA LEU A 118 -3.05 10.61 2.89
C LEU A 118 -3.60 10.32 1.51
N HIS A 119 -4.35 11.26 0.95
CA HIS A 119 -4.74 11.28 -0.45
C HIS A 119 -4.58 12.71 -0.98
N GLU A 120 -3.72 12.89 -1.97
CA GLU A 120 -3.54 14.15 -2.68
C GLU A 120 -3.67 13.92 -4.18
N GLU A 121 -4.28 14.86 -4.90
CA GLU A 121 -4.48 14.81 -6.34
C GLU A 121 -4.17 16.17 -6.98
N ARG A 122 -3.59 16.12 -8.19
CA ARG A 122 -3.42 17.29 -9.06
C ARG A 122 -3.39 16.84 -10.52
N ASP A 123 -4.24 17.47 -11.34
CA ASP A 123 -4.25 17.26 -12.79
C ASP A 123 -4.38 15.79 -13.21
N GLY A 124 -5.15 15.00 -12.44
CA GLY A 124 -5.36 13.57 -12.65
C GLY A 124 -4.28 12.65 -12.05
N PHE A 125 -3.14 13.19 -11.62
CA PHE A 125 -2.11 12.41 -10.90
C PHE A 125 -2.40 12.38 -9.41
N GLN A 126 -2.33 11.19 -8.80
CA GLN A 126 -2.67 10.98 -7.40
C GLN A 126 -1.51 10.38 -6.61
N ILE A 127 -1.42 10.72 -5.33
CA ILE A 127 -0.58 10.00 -4.36
C ILE A 127 -1.46 9.53 -3.21
N PHE A 128 -1.22 8.29 -2.76
CA PHE A 128 -2.03 7.66 -1.74
C PHE A 128 -1.19 6.91 -0.71
N ASN A 129 -1.40 7.20 0.57
CA ASN A 129 -0.87 6.41 1.68
C ASN A 129 -2.05 5.78 2.42
N PRO A 130 -2.16 4.45 2.51
CA PRO A 130 -3.29 3.78 3.15
C PRO A 130 -3.30 3.94 4.68
N GLY A 131 -2.23 4.51 5.27
CA GLY A 131 -1.99 4.44 6.70
C GLY A 131 -1.41 3.08 7.09
N SER A 132 -1.69 2.64 8.32
CA SER A 132 -1.29 1.32 8.79
C SER A 132 -2.45 0.59 9.46
N PRO A 133 -2.70 -0.69 9.13
CA PRO A 133 -3.76 -1.48 9.74
C PRO A 133 -3.39 -2.03 11.13
N THR A 134 -2.13 -1.84 11.59
CA THR A 134 -1.61 -2.41 12.85
C THR A 134 -0.89 -1.42 13.74
N GLU A 135 -0.33 -0.35 13.18
CA GLU A 135 0.45 0.65 13.92
C GLU A 135 0.12 2.09 13.50
N ARG A 136 -0.96 2.63 14.03
CA ARG A 136 -1.49 3.95 13.65
C ARG A 136 -0.56 5.14 13.97
N ARG A 137 0.45 4.98 14.84
CA ARG A 137 1.31 6.08 15.32
C ARG A 137 0.49 7.29 15.78
N ARG A 138 0.46 8.37 14.98
CA ARG A 138 -0.28 9.62 15.26
C ARG A 138 -1.66 9.66 14.60
N ALA A 139 -1.99 8.69 13.75
CA ALA A 139 -3.32 8.62 13.13
C ALA A 139 -4.38 8.31 14.21
N PRO A 140 -5.62 8.79 14.06
CA PRO A 140 -6.68 8.56 15.04
C PRO A 140 -7.09 7.09 15.11
N THR A 141 -7.06 6.37 13.98
CA THR A 141 -7.48 4.98 13.84
C THR A 141 -6.47 4.18 13.02
N HIS A 142 -6.61 2.85 13.05
CA HIS A 142 -5.96 1.98 12.08
C HIS A 142 -6.70 2.07 10.75
N THR A 143 -5.96 2.12 9.66
CA THR A 143 -6.54 2.29 8.32
C THR A 143 -5.90 1.39 7.28
N MET A 144 -6.67 1.10 6.25
CA MET A 144 -6.23 0.57 4.97
C MET A 144 -6.82 1.41 3.83
N GLY A 145 -6.43 1.16 2.60
CA GLY A 145 -7.04 1.74 1.41
C GLY A 145 -7.83 0.72 0.61
N ILE A 146 -8.84 1.19 -0.11
CA ILE A 146 -9.52 0.44 -1.16
C ILE A 146 -9.48 1.27 -2.43
N ALA A 147 -9.09 0.64 -3.54
CA ALA A 147 -9.22 1.19 -4.87
C ALA A 147 -10.30 0.43 -5.64
N GLU A 148 -11.22 1.15 -6.26
CA GLU A 148 -12.15 0.61 -7.25
C GLU A 148 -11.70 1.11 -8.62
N ILE A 149 -11.37 0.18 -9.53
CA ILE A 149 -10.84 0.49 -10.86
C ILE A 149 -11.81 -0.03 -11.91
N SER A 150 -12.18 0.82 -12.86
CA SER A 150 -12.99 0.45 -13.99
C SER A 150 -12.82 1.42 -15.17
N ASN A 151 -12.76 0.88 -16.39
CA ASN A 151 -12.70 1.68 -17.62
C ASN A 151 -11.62 2.78 -17.64
N GLY A 152 -10.44 2.50 -17.09
CA GLY A 152 -9.33 3.46 -17.03
C GLY A 152 -9.49 4.55 -15.98
N ALA A 153 -10.45 4.41 -15.06
CA ALA A 153 -10.65 5.33 -13.93
C ALA A 153 -10.43 4.60 -12.61
N ILE A 154 -9.90 5.31 -11.61
CA ILE A 154 -9.64 4.81 -10.27
C ILE A 154 -10.30 5.71 -9.24
N GLU A 155 -11.00 5.09 -8.28
CA GLU A 155 -11.51 5.74 -7.07
C GLU A 155 -10.80 5.17 -5.85
N LEU A 156 -10.20 6.05 -5.04
CA LEU A 156 -9.42 5.71 -3.85
C LEU A 156 -10.15 6.16 -2.58
N ARG A 157 -10.21 5.29 -1.59
CA ARG A 157 -10.76 5.66 -0.28
C ARG A 157 -10.01 5.00 0.86
N HIS A 158 -9.93 5.69 2.00
CA HIS A 158 -9.49 5.11 3.25
C HIS A 158 -10.63 4.35 3.92
N LEU A 159 -10.28 3.26 4.60
CA LEU A 159 -11.18 2.45 5.41
C LEU A 159 -10.58 2.28 6.81
N GLU A 160 -11.36 2.56 7.85
CA GLU A 160 -10.99 2.24 9.23
C GLU A 160 -11.16 0.73 9.49
N VAL A 161 -10.14 0.11 10.10
CA VAL A 161 -10.05 -1.33 10.31
C VAL A 161 -9.61 -1.70 11.73
#